data_e5cdda6d764034a4a6058fad3c897396
#
_entry.id   e5cdda6d764034a4a6058fad3c897396
#
_cell.length_a   1.000
_cell.length_b   1.000
_cell.length_c   1.000
_cell.angle_alpha   90.00
_cell.angle_beta   90.00
_cell.angle_gamma   90.00
#
_symmetry.space_group_name_H-M   'P 1'
#
loop_
_entity.id
_entity.type
_entity.pdbx_description
1 polymer ?
#
loop_
_entity_poly.entity_id
_entity_poly.type
_entity_poly.pdbx_seq_one_letter_code
_entity_poly.pdbx_strand_id
1 'polypeptide(L)'
;MFILLYHILHICVYFFNIAPKGNVFHNRLDRKKTWLKGKCNKDKEGWKARPHQESVMKFKRKLKALCKRSWSIDLTYRIKKINEVTRGWINYFRIGSMKNKLHKIDEHLRTMIRVIIWKQWKIAKKREWGLLKLGVEKWIAHKVANWGNHYQLVATKSVVARAISKEILTKRGLISISDYYQKVAHI
;
A
#
# COMPACT_ATOMS: atom_id res chain seq x y z
N MET A 1 -10.96 19.81 19.44
CA MET A 1 -10.48 18.51 18.92
C MET A 1 -11.22 17.29 19.48
N PHE A 2 -11.73 17.35 20.71
CA PHE A 2 -12.52 16.27 21.35
C PHE A 2 -13.95 16.10 20.82
N ILE A 3 -14.59 17.16 20.35
CA ILE A 3 -15.99 17.14 19.88
C ILE A 3 -16.16 16.36 18.57
N LEU A 4 -15.16 16.41 17.67
CA LEU A 4 -15.17 15.64 16.41
C LEU A 4 -15.01 14.14 16.62
N LEU A 5 -14.26 13.71 17.64
CA LEU A 5 -14.12 12.31 18.04
C LEU A 5 -15.41 11.75 18.66
N TYR A 6 -16.12 12.57 19.43
CA TYR A 6 -17.40 12.19 20.05
C TYR A 6 -18.49 11.98 19.00
N HIS A 7 -18.56 12.85 17.97
CA HIS A 7 -19.50 12.67 16.87
C HIS A 7 -19.21 11.43 16.01
N ILE A 8 -17.95 11.06 15.80
CA ILE A 8 -17.57 9.86 15.06
C ILE A 8 -17.88 8.60 15.88
N LEU A 9 -17.65 8.60 17.19
CA LEU A 9 -18.01 7.50 18.09
C LEU A 9 -19.52 7.37 18.27
N HIS A 10 -20.25 8.47 18.37
CA HIS A 10 -21.72 8.46 18.50
C HIS A 10 -22.40 7.92 17.23
N ILE A 11 -21.88 8.26 16.05
CA ILE A 11 -22.36 7.72 14.77
C ILE A 11 -22.04 6.22 14.68
N CYS A 12 -20.87 5.76 15.15
CA CYS A 12 -20.56 4.33 15.20
C CYS A 12 -21.46 3.56 16.17
N VAL A 13 -21.73 4.10 17.37
CA VAL A 13 -22.57 3.44 18.39
C VAL A 13 -24.04 3.40 17.96
N TYR A 14 -24.56 4.46 17.34
CA TYR A 14 -25.93 4.47 16.82
C TYR A 14 -26.15 3.49 15.67
N PHE A 15 -25.14 3.27 14.82
CA PHE A 15 -25.22 2.27 13.75
C PHE A 15 -25.01 0.83 14.22
N PHE A 16 -24.41 0.60 15.39
CA PHE A 16 -24.16 -0.75 15.90
C PHE A 16 -25.39 -1.35 16.62
N ASN A 17 -26.31 -0.54 17.14
CA ASN A 17 -27.46 -1.00 17.91
C ASN A 17 -28.74 -1.22 17.11
N ILE A 18 -28.78 -0.92 15.82
CA ILE A 18 -29.96 -1.12 14.96
C ILE A 18 -29.56 -1.96 13.75
N ALA A 19 -29.32 -3.24 13.96
CA ALA A 19 -29.27 -4.21 12.86
C ALA A 19 -30.22 -5.38 13.13
N PRO A 20 -31.49 -5.30 12.76
CA PRO A 20 -32.28 -6.49 12.53
C PRO A 20 -31.99 -7.00 11.13
N LYS A 21 -31.70 -8.31 11.05
CA LYS A 21 -31.85 -9.21 9.91
C LYS A 21 -32.10 -8.58 8.53
N GLY A 22 -31.05 -8.58 7.69
CA GLY A 22 -31.26 -8.80 6.26
C GLY A 22 -31.62 -7.62 5.36
N ASN A 23 -31.66 -6.36 5.80
CA ASN A 23 -32.04 -5.25 4.93
C ASN A 23 -30.86 -4.36 4.51
N VAL A 24 -30.73 -4.26 3.20
CA VAL A 24 -29.89 -3.31 2.49
C VAL A 24 -30.34 -1.90 2.89
N PHE A 25 -29.51 -1.19 3.66
CA PHE A 25 -29.76 0.23 3.92
C PHE A 25 -29.60 1.04 2.63
N HIS A 26 -30.71 1.32 1.99
CA HIS A 26 -30.84 2.38 1.01
C HIS A 26 -30.92 3.69 1.76
N ASN A 27 -29.83 4.36 1.99
CA ASN A 27 -29.88 5.67 2.60
C ASN A 27 -29.28 6.74 1.70
N ARG A 28 -30.05 7.78 1.54
CA ARG A 28 -30.01 9.00 0.72
C ARG A 28 -28.78 9.90 0.94
N LEU A 29 -27.62 9.37 1.27
CA LEU A 29 -26.34 10.08 1.41
C LEU A 29 -25.42 9.76 0.24
N ASP A 30 -25.88 10.10 -0.94
CA ASP A 30 -25.25 9.79 -2.24
C ASP A 30 -23.90 10.50 -2.52
N ARG A 31 -23.36 11.24 -1.57
CA ARG A 31 -22.08 11.94 -1.73
C ARG A 31 -20.91 11.37 -0.90
N LYS A 32 -21.12 10.35 -0.05
CA LYS A 32 -20.05 9.71 0.73
C LYS A 32 -20.14 8.18 0.72
N LYS A 33 -20.16 7.59 -0.47
CA LYS A 33 -20.08 6.12 -0.67
C LYS A 33 -18.71 5.53 -0.28
N THR A 34 -18.17 5.87 0.89
CA THR A 34 -16.82 5.42 1.26
C THR A 34 -16.81 4.18 2.15
N TRP A 35 -17.79 4.02 3.03
CA TRP A 35 -17.78 2.96 4.05
C TRP A 35 -18.84 1.87 3.89
N LEU A 36 -20.02 2.14 3.33
CA LEU A 36 -21.25 1.37 3.58
C LEU A 36 -21.70 0.41 2.48
N LYS A 37 -20.93 0.15 1.43
CA LYS A 37 -21.19 -0.94 0.46
C LYS A 37 -20.22 -2.12 0.61
N GLY A 38 -19.62 -2.32 1.77
CA GLY A 38 -18.84 -3.50 2.08
C GLY A 38 -19.68 -4.50 2.86
N LYS A 39 -19.72 -5.76 2.42
CA LYS A 39 -20.28 -6.84 3.23
C LYS A 39 -19.62 -6.81 4.61
N CYS A 40 -20.38 -6.51 5.66
CA CYS A 40 -19.95 -6.76 7.02
C CYS A 40 -19.78 -8.27 7.17
N ASN A 41 -18.57 -8.76 7.32
CA ASN A 41 -18.35 -10.16 7.63
C ASN A 41 -18.31 -10.31 9.15
N LYS A 42 -19.05 -11.31 9.63
CA LYS A 42 -18.99 -11.74 11.01
C LYS A 42 -17.70 -12.57 11.17
N ASP A 43 -16.70 -11.99 11.82
CA ASP A 43 -15.54 -12.75 12.29
C ASP A 43 -15.83 -13.30 13.70
N LYS A 44 -14.98 -14.18 14.24
CA LYS A 44 -15.12 -14.75 15.59
C LYS A 44 -15.26 -13.68 16.70
N GLU A 45 -14.81 -12.46 16.43
CA GLU A 45 -14.83 -11.29 17.34
C GLU A 45 -15.99 -10.30 17.06
N GLY A 46 -16.95 -10.65 16.16
CA GLY A 46 -18.10 -9.81 15.84
C GLY A 46 -18.05 -9.14 14.45
N TRP A 47 -18.91 -8.13 14.26
CA TRP A 47 -19.03 -7.41 12.97
C TRP A 47 -17.91 -6.40 12.79
N LYS A 48 -17.10 -6.53 11.71
CA LYS A 48 -16.03 -5.59 11.38
C LYS A 48 -16.35 -4.82 10.10
N ALA A 49 -16.25 -3.49 10.18
CA ALA A 49 -16.38 -2.62 9.01
C ALA A 49 -15.24 -2.90 8.00
N ARG A 50 -15.53 -2.75 6.72
CA ARG A 50 -14.53 -2.87 5.65
C ARG A 50 -14.65 -1.68 4.68
N PRO A 51 -13.52 -1.15 4.17
CA PRO A 51 -13.56 -0.15 3.12
C PRO A 51 -14.28 -0.68 1.88
N HIS A 52 -15.08 0.15 1.25
CA HIS A 52 -15.73 -0.20 -0.01
C HIS A 52 -14.68 -0.53 -1.08
N GLN A 53 -15.00 -1.51 -1.93
CA GLN A 53 -14.06 -1.98 -2.96
C GLN A 53 -13.62 -0.85 -3.89
N GLU A 54 -14.50 0.07 -4.22
CA GLU A 54 -14.18 1.23 -5.06
C GLU A 54 -13.15 2.15 -4.39
N SER A 55 -13.22 2.38 -3.06
CA SER A 55 -12.24 3.17 -2.31
C SER A 55 -10.86 2.52 -2.34
N VAL A 56 -10.81 1.18 -2.22
CA VAL A 56 -9.56 0.41 -2.35
C VAL A 56 -9.01 0.51 -3.78
N MET A 57 -9.87 0.45 -4.79
CA MET A 57 -9.45 0.59 -6.19
C MET A 57 -8.95 2.00 -6.49
N LYS A 58 -9.59 3.05 -5.97
CA LYS A 58 -9.12 4.44 -6.07
C LYS A 58 -7.74 4.59 -5.43
N PHE A 59 -7.52 4.01 -4.27
CA PHE A 59 -6.21 4.00 -3.60
C PHE A 59 -5.13 3.31 -4.45
N LYS A 60 -5.41 2.10 -4.96
CA LYS A 60 -4.50 1.39 -5.86
C LYS A 60 -4.17 2.20 -7.12
N ARG A 61 -5.17 2.85 -7.73
CA ARG A 61 -4.97 3.71 -8.92
C ARG A 61 -4.05 4.89 -8.61
N LYS A 62 -4.24 5.56 -7.46
CA LYS A 62 -3.35 6.65 -7.01
C LYS A 62 -1.91 6.17 -6.82
N LEU A 63 -1.69 5.04 -6.13
CA LEU A 63 -0.37 4.46 -5.97
C LEU A 63 0.26 4.09 -7.32
N LYS A 64 -0.50 3.47 -8.22
CA LYS A 64 -0.03 3.13 -9.57
C LYS A 64 0.34 4.37 -10.38
N ALA A 65 -0.41 5.45 -10.29
CA ALA A 65 -0.10 6.72 -10.95
C ALA A 65 1.22 7.32 -10.43
N LEU A 66 1.44 7.33 -9.12
CA LEU A 66 2.71 7.77 -8.51
C LEU A 66 3.89 6.87 -8.87
N CYS A 67 3.65 5.59 -9.11
CA CYS A 67 4.65 4.61 -9.51
C CYS A 67 4.80 4.50 -11.05
N LYS A 68 4.23 5.44 -11.82
CA LYS A 68 4.35 5.41 -13.28
C LYS A 68 5.82 5.51 -13.70
N ARG A 69 6.26 4.52 -14.48
CA ARG A 69 7.67 4.37 -14.91
C ARG A 69 8.16 5.53 -15.78
N SER A 70 7.28 6.13 -16.56
CA SER A 70 7.61 7.27 -17.45
C SER A 70 7.76 8.60 -16.69
N TRP A 71 7.38 8.67 -15.44
CA TRP A 71 7.49 9.87 -14.64
C TRP A 71 8.95 10.05 -14.15
N SER A 72 9.69 10.96 -14.77
CA SER A 72 11.12 11.22 -14.53
C SER A 72 11.33 12.12 -13.32
N ILE A 73 10.94 11.64 -12.13
CA ILE A 73 11.10 12.36 -10.86
C ILE A 73 12.03 11.57 -9.95
N ASP A 74 12.72 12.29 -9.08
CA ASP A 74 13.58 11.69 -8.07
C ASP A 74 12.83 10.69 -7.18
N LEU A 75 13.51 9.62 -6.81
CA LEU A 75 12.94 8.54 -6.00
C LEU A 75 12.51 9.04 -4.61
N THR A 76 13.28 9.93 -4.01
CA THR A 76 13.02 10.49 -2.67
C THR A 76 11.71 11.28 -2.67
N TYR A 77 11.51 12.16 -3.66
CA TYR A 77 10.28 12.91 -3.82
C TYR A 77 9.07 11.99 -4.06
N ARG A 78 9.26 10.96 -4.89
CA ARG A 78 8.23 9.95 -5.18
C ARG A 78 7.81 9.21 -3.91
N ILE A 79 8.78 8.75 -3.10
CA ILE A 79 8.53 8.08 -1.83
C ILE A 79 7.76 9.00 -0.87
N LYS A 80 8.12 10.28 -0.79
CA LYS A 80 7.41 11.29 0.02
C LYS A 80 5.93 11.36 -0.38
N LYS A 81 5.64 11.46 -1.69
CA LYS A 81 4.25 11.52 -2.19
C LYS A 81 3.47 10.22 -1.96
N ILE A 82 4.11 9.07 -2.12
CA ILE A 82 3.50 7.76 -1.79
C ILE A 82 3.14 7.70 -0.30
N ASN A 83 4.04 8.15 0.57
CA ASN A 83 3.83 8.15 2.01
C ASN A 83 2.67 9.08 2.41
N GLU A 84 2.57 10.28 1.82
CA GLU A 84 1.45 11.21 2.05
C GLU A 84 0.10 10.54 1.73
N VAL A 85 -0.02 9.95 0.54
CA VAL A 85 -1.25 9.25 0.11
C VAL A 85 -1.56 8.05 0.99
N THR A 86 -0.53 7.28 1.37
CA THR A 86 -0.66 6.09 2.22
C THR A 86 -1.16 6.46 3.62
N ARG A 87 -0.52 7.45 4.26
CA ARG A 87 -0.93 7.91 5.60
C ARG A 87 -2.37 8.44 5.60
N GLY A 88 -2.70 9.30 4.65
CA GLY A 88 -4.05 9.87 4.57
C GLY A 88 -5.13 8.80 4.40
N TRP A 89 -4.88 7.82 3.52
CA TRP A 89 -5.85 6.75 3.28
C TRP A 89 -5.98 5.81 4.48
N ILE A 90 -4.88 5.38 5.09
CA ILE A 90 -4.89 4.48 6.25
C ILE A 90 -5.54 5.16 7.46
N ASN A 91 -5.18 6.41 7.76
CA ASN A 91 -5.78 7.14 8.88
C ASN A 91 -7.30 7.28 8.75
N TYR A 92 -7.79 7.46 7.52
CA TYR A 92 -9.22 7.54 7.27
C TYR A 92 -9.93 6.19 7.48
N PHE A 93 -9.30 5.08 7.07
CA PHE A 93 -9.88 3.74 7.15
C PHE A 93 -9.35 2.88 8.31
N ARG A 94 -8.69 3.48 9.31
CA ARG A 94 -8.01 2.75 10.40
C ARG A 94 -8.90 1.78 11.18
N ILE A 95 -10.19 2.11 11.33
CA ILE A 95 -11.19 1.30 12.05
C ILE A 95 -11.56 0.02 11.27
N GLY A 96 -11.34 0.00 9.95
CA GLY A 96 -11.76 -1.10 9.10
C GLY A 96 -10.80 -2.28 9.10
N SER A 97 -11.31 -3.50 9.19
CA SER A 97 -10.49 -4.74 9.09
C SER A 97 -10.03 -4.99 7.66
N MET A 98 -8.73 -4.77 7.38
CA MET A 98 -8.18 -4.88 6.02
C MET A 98 -6.74 -5.39 5.94
N LYS A 99 -6.21 -5.99 7.01
CA LYS A 99 -4.82 -6.46 7.12
C LYS A 99 -4.33 -7.21 5.87
N ASN A 100 -5.06 -8.25 5.45
CA ASN A 100 -4.67 -9.08 4.31
C ASN A 100 -4.71 -8.33 2.97
N LYS A 101 -5.65 -7.39 2.80
CA LYS A 101 -5.73 -6.57 1.58
C LYS A 101 -4.55 -5.60 1.51
N LEU A 102 -4.20 -4.98 2.64
CA LEU A 102 -3.07 -4.05 2.72
C LEU A 102 -1.74 -4.75 2.50
N HIS A 103 -1.55 -5.95 3.01
CA HIS A 103 -0.36 -6.76 2.76
C HIS A 103 -0.11 -6.97 1.25
N LYS A 104 -1.15 -7.40 0.51
CA LYS A 104 -1.06 -7.57 -0.95
C LYS A 104 -0.77 -6.26 -1.70
N ILE A 105 -1.32 -5.13 -1.22
CA ILE A 105 -1.06 -3.81 -1.81
C ILE A 105 0.39 -3.39 -1.54
N ASP A 106 0.89 -3.65 -0.35
CA ASP A 106 2.26 -3.33 0.07
C ASP A 106 3.30 -4.13 -0.74
N GLU A 107 3.08 -5.42 -0.96
CA GLU A 107 3.92 -6.25 -1.83
C GLU A 107 3.96 -5.72 -3.27
N HIS A 108 2.78 -5.40 -3.81
CA HIS A 108 2.68 -4.85 -5.16
C HIS A 108 3.37 -3.48 -5.27
N LEU A 109 3.22 -2.61 -4.26
CA LEU A 109 3.90 -1.31 -4.20
C LEU A 109 5.42 -1.48 -4.20
N ARG A 110 5.96 -2.40 -3.38
CA ARG A 110 7.40 -2.70 -3.36
C ARG A 110 7.90 -3.16 -4.74
N THR A 111 7.13 -4.02 -5.41
CA THR A 111 7.47 -4.45 -6.77
C THR A 111 7.51 -3.28 -7.76
N MET A 112 6.52 -2.39 -7.72
CA MET A 112 6.51 -1.19 -8.58
C MET A 112 7.72 -0.28 -8.31
N ILE A 113 8.13 -0.11 -7.05
CA ILE A 113 9.30 0.69 -6.70
C ILE A 113 10.60 0.03 -7.19
N ARG A 114 10.73 -1.31 -7.09
CA ARG A 114 11.86 -2.04 -7.67
C ARG A 114 11.97 -1.82 -9.18
N VAL A 115 10.85 -1.82 -9.89
CA VAL A 115 10.79 -1.51 -11.33
C VAL A 115 11.35 -0.11 -11.61
N ILE A 116 11.01 0.87 -10.77
CA ILE A 116 11.50 2.25 -10.94
C ILE A 116 13.00 2.31 -10.71
N ILE A 117 13.51 1.70 -9.63
CA ILE A 117 14.92 1.65 -9.30
C ILE A 117 15.70 0.96 -10.44
N TRP A 118 15.20 -0.17 -10.93
CA TRP A 118 15.81 -0.88 -12.04
C TRP A 118 15.88 -0.04 -13.32
N LYS A 119 14.83 0.73 -13.62
CA LYS A 119 14.84 1.66 -14.74
C LYS A 119 15.86 2.79 -14.57
N GLN A 120 16.04 3.30 -13.34
CA GLN A 120 17.04 4.33 -13.04
C GLN A 120 18.47 3.83 -13.25
N TRP A 121 18.71 2.54 -13.07
CA TRP A 121 19.99 1.88 -13.37
C TRP A 121 20.08 1.52 -14.86
N LYS A 122 20.06 2.47 -15.73
CA LYS A 122 19.90 2.35 -17.20
C LYS A 122 20.76 1.28 -17.86
N ILE A 123 22.06 1.21 -17.50
CA ILE A 123 23.08 0.34 -18.11
C ILE A 123 23.46 -0.82 -17.18
N ALA A 124 23.89 -1.95 -17.78
CA ALA A 124 24.27 -3.16 -17.05
C ALA A 124 25.32 -2.89 -15.96
N LYS A 125 26.37 -2.13 -16.28
CA LYS A 125 27.43 -1.77 -15.33
C LYS A 125 26.90 -1.05 -14.08
N LYS A 126 25.92 -0.15 -14.25
CA LYS A 126 25.29 0.55 -13.13
C LYS A 126 24.34 -0.36 -12.32
N ARG A 127 23.68 -1.31 -12.96
CA ARG A 127 22.87 -2.35 -12.31
C ARG A 127 23.74 -3.27 -11.46
N GLU A 128 24.84 -3.75 -12.03
CA GLU A 128 25.82 -4.58 -11.33
C GLU A 128 26.36 -3.86 -10.09
N TRP A 129 26.86 -2.63 -10.26
CA TRP A 129 27.34 -1.82 -9.16
C TRP A 129 26.27 -1.59 -8.07
N GLY A 130 25.04 -1.31 -8.47
CA GLY A 130 23.93 -1.13 -7.55
C GLY A 130 23.61 -2.40 -6.75
N LEU A 131 23.65 -3.58 -7.39
CA LEU A 131 23.45 -4.86 -6.73
C LEU A 131 24.61 -5.22 -5.79
N LEU A 132 25.85 -4.98 -6.17
CA LEU A 132 27.03 -5.16 -5.32
C LEU A 132 26.95 -4.29 -4.06
N LYS A 133 26.56 -3.04 -4.22
CA LYS A 133 26.35 -2.13 -3.06
C LYS A 133 25.24 -2.60 -2.12
N LEU A 134 24.29 -3.42 -2.59
CA LEU A 134 23.23 -4.03 -1.81
C LEU A 134 23.63 -5.41 -1.23
N GLY A 135 24.90 -5.82 -1.37
CA GLY A 135 25.41 -7.07 -0.80
C GLY A 135 25.15 -8.32 -1.63
N VAL A 136 24.83 -8.18 -2.92
CA VAL A 136 24.70 -9.33 -3.83
C VAL A 136 26.07 -9.77 -4.28
N GLU A 137 26.32 -11.08 -4.31
CA GLU A 137 27.57 -11.66 -4.81
C GLU A 137 27.89 -11.24 -6.25
N LYS A 138 29.18 -11.04 -6.56
CA LYS A 138 29.65 -10.48 -7.83
C LYS A 138 29.16 -11.26 -9.05
N TRP A 139 29.26 -12.57 -9.03
CA TRP A 139 28.84 -13.41 -10.17
C TRP A 139 27.33 -13.35 -10.39
N ILE A 140 26.52 -13.32 -9.32
CA ILE A 140 25.06 -13.17 -9.39
C ILE A 140 24.71 -11.77 -9.89
N ALA A 141 25.36 -10.73 -9.36
CA ALA A 141 25.14 -9.34 -9.74
C ALA A 141 25.42 -9.14 -11.23
N HIS A 142 26.53 -9.68 -11.74
CA HIS A 142 26.88 -9.63 -13.16
C HIS A 142 25.83 -10.33 -14.03
N LYS A 143 25.43 -11.55 -13.67
CA LYS A 143 24.38 -12.31 -14.39
C LYS A 143 23.05 -11.57 -14.43
N VAL A 144 22.62 -11.04 -13.27
CA VAL A 144 21.33 -10.34 -13.14
C VAL A 144 21.35 -8.99 -13.86
N ALA A 145 22.47 -8.26 -13.82
CA ALA A 145 22.62 -6.97 -14.50
C ALA A 145 22.34 -7.05 -16.01
N ASN A 146 22.66 -8.19 -16.61
CA ASN A 146 22.48 -8.45 -18.03
C ASN A 146 21.05 -8.90 -18.42
N TRP A 147 20.10 -9.02 -17.48
CA TRP A 147 18.72 -9.39 -17.81
C TRP A 147 17.94 -8.32 -18.60
N GLY A 148 18.58 -7.22 -18.93
CA GLY A 148 18.06 -6.21 -19.86
C GLY A 148 16.86 -5.42 -19.33
N ASN A 149 15.93 -5.11 -20.22
CA ASN A 149 14.85 -4.17 -19.98
C ASN A 149 13.52 -4.80 -19.57
N HIS A 150 13.52 -6.07 -19.20
CA HIS A 150 12.34 -6.76 -18.68
C HIS A 150 12.01 -6.34 -17.25
N TYR A 151 11.76 -5.06 -17.04
CA TYR A 151 11.64 -4.39 -15.73
C TYR A 151 10.74 -5.10 -14.74
N GLN A 152 9.54 -5.51 -15.18
CA GLN A 152 8.57 -6.16 -14.30
C GLN A 152 9.02 -7.56 -13.91
N LEU A 153 9.50 -8.34 -14.87
CA LEU A 153 9.99 -9.68 -14.63
C LEU A 153 11.19 -9.68 -13.67
N VAL A 154 12.13 -8.77 -13.90
CA VAL A 154 13.33 -8.65 -13.06
C VAL A 154 12.97 -8.24 -11.64
N ALA A 155 12.05 -7.29 -11.47
CA ALA A 155 11.60 -6.81 -10.15
C ALA A 155 10.89 -7.88 -9.30
N THR A 156 10.35 -8.93 -9.94
CA THR A 156 9.70 -10.07 -9.27
C THR A 156 10.66 -11.21 -8.94
N LYS A 157 11.85 -11.25 -9.56
CA LYS A 157 12.84 -12.31 -9.29
C LYS A 157 13.37 -12.23 -7.86
N SER A 158 13.57 -13.40 -7.25
CA SER A 158 13.97 -13.55 -5.85
C SER A 158 15.25 -12.79 -5.48
N VAL A 159 16.23 -12.76 -6.38
CA VAL A 159 17.50 -12.06 -6.18
C VAL A 159 17.27 -10.56 -6.00
N VAL A 160 16.54 -9.93 -6.93
CA VAL A 160 16.26 -8.49 -6.88
C VAL A 160 15.29 -8.17 -5.72
N ALA A 161 14.35 -9.07 -5.44
CA ALA A 161 13.40 -8.91 -4.34
C ALA A 161 14.10 -8.95 -2.97
N ARG A 162 15.14 -9.78 -2.81
CA ARG A 162 15.98 -9.83 -1.61
C ARG A 162 16.94 -8.65 -1.54
N ALA A 163 17.61 -8.33 -2.65
CA ALA A 163 18.54 -7.20 -2.73
C ALA A 163 17.85 -5.86 -2.43
N ILE A 164 16.63 -5.64 -2.92
CA ILE A 164 15.83 -4.45 -2.59
C ILE A 164 14.68 -4.90 -1.68
N SER A 165 15.05 -5.31 -0.48
CA SER A 165 14.14 -5.82 0.54
C SER A 165 13.25 -4.70 1.14
N LYS A 166 12.30 -5.10 1.98
CA LYS A 166 11.45 -4.17 2.73
C LYS A 166 12.30 -3.22 3.59
N GLU A 167 13.32 -3.75 4.27
CA GLU A 167 14.21 -3.03 5.17
C GLU A 167 14.99 -1.94 4.42
N ILE A 168 15.51 -2.25 3.23
CA ILE A 168 16.23 -1.29 2.40
C ILE A 168 15.30 -0.18 1.90
N LEU A 169 14.08 -0.51 1.52
CA LEU A 169 13.09 0.49 1.12
C LEU A 169 12.67 1.37 2.31
N THR A 170 12.54 0.79 3.50
CA THR A 170 12.27 1.54 4.74
C THR A 170 13.43 2.46 5.11
N LYS A 171 14.68 2.02 4.98
CA LYS A 171 15.87 2.90 5.14
C LYS A 171 15.88 4.06 4.16
N ARG A 172 15.29 3.90 2.97
CA ARG A 172 15.09 4.98 1.99
C ARG A 172 13.86 5.86 2.27
N GLY A 173 13.17 5.62 3.38
CA GLY A 173 12.03 6.41 3.84
C GLY A 173 10.66 5.91 3.37
N LEU A 174 10.56 4.75 2.70
CA LEU A 174 9.26 4.18 2.33
C LEU A 174 8.55 3.61 3.56
N ILE A 175 7.33 4.06 3.80
CA ILE A 175 6.48 3.50 4.85
C ILE A 175 5.88 2.18 4.35
N SER A 176 6.08 1.09 5.11
CA SER A 176 5.32 -0.14 4.88
C SER A 176 3.85 0.09 5.23
N ILE A 177 2.98 -0.14 4.28
CA ILE A 177 1.53 0.01 4.41
C ILE A 177 0.99 -0.87 5.54
N SER A 178 1.46 -2.12 5.58
CA SER A 178 1.03 -3.11 6.58
C SER A 178 1.43 -2.72 8.00
N ASP A 179 2.68 -2.30 8.19
CA ASP A 179 3.20 -1.96 9.51
C ASP A 179 2.58 -0.66 10.03
N TYR A 180 2.42 0.32 9.15
CA TYR A 180 1.75 1.58 9.51
C TYR A 180 0.30 1.36 9.91
N TYR A 181 -0.43 0.51 9.18
CA TYR A 181 -1.79 0.16 9.55
C TYR A 181 -1.85 -0.54 10.91
N GLN A 182 -0.95 -1.49 11.20
CA GLN A 182 -0.91 -2.15 12.51
C GLN A 182 -0.69 -1.15 13.64
N LYS A 183 0.24 -0.19 13.48
CA LYS A 183 0.49 0.85 14.47
C LYS A 183 -0.73 1.74 14.74
N VAL A 184 -1.50 2.08 13.71
CA VAL A 184 -2.61 3.03 13.81
C VAL A 184 -3.93 2.35 14.18
N ALA A 185 -4.10 1.07 13.85
CA ALA A 185 -5.31 0.31 14.16
C ALA A 185 -5.40 -0.14 15.63
N HIS A 186 -4.27 -0.15 16.36
CA HIS A 186 -4.18 -0.51 17.78
C HIS A 186 -4.27 0.70 18.73
N ILE A 187 -4.48 1.91 18.20
CA ILE A 187 -4.74 3.13 18.95
C ILE A 187 -6.24 3.43 18.92
#